data_9ae57921ac9e25bb12668cfc39dd9bfe
#
_entry.id   9ae57921ac9e25bb12668cfc39dd9bfe
#
_cell.length_a   1.000
_cell.length_b   1.000
_cell.length_c   1.000
_cell.angle_alpha   90.00
_cell.angle_beta   90.00
_cell.angle_gamma   90.00
#
_symmetry.space_group_name_H-M   'P 1'
#
loop_
_entity.id
_entity.type
_entity.pdbx_description
1 polymer ?
#
loop_
_entity_poly.entity_id
_entity_poly.type
_entity_poly.pdbx_seq_one_letter_code
_entity_poly.pdbx_strand_id
1 'polypeptide(L)'
;ADLSHDPKEISNFIKLLGSHEFVIGSRYIEGGKCLMNPRRLAISKYGNWFIKLILNLNCSEFTNSYRGFNLNKLKSFHLNLIKEKGYSFFMGTVYHICSRKFAYVEIPIVFKDRQKGESKIPKIEIFRTLINLFRLKLKKTLRIK
;
A
#
# COMPACT_ATOMS: atom_id res chain seq x y z
N ALA A 1 -15.98 11.27 -2.08
CA ALA A 1 -14.58 11.32 -2.57
C ALA A 1 -13.89 12.51 -1.90
N ASP A 2 -12.67 12.29 -1.37
CA ASP A 2 -11.92 13.34 -0.65
C ASP A 2 -10.93 14.11 -1.53
N LEU A 3 -10.92 13.80 -2.83
CA LEU A 3 -10.06 14.41 -3.86
C LEU A 3 -8.55 14.37 -3.54
N SER A 4 -8.12 13.46 -2.67
CA SER A 4 -6.72 13.31 -2.29
C SER A 4 -5.86 12.69 -3.40
N HIS A 5 -6.49 12.02 -4.36
CA HIS A 5 -5.84 11.40 -5.52
C HIS A 5 -6.33 12.05 -6.81
N ASP A 6 -5.40 12.29 -7.74
CA ASP A 6 -5.72 12.87 -9.05
C ASP A 6 -6.33 11.79 -9.96
N PRO A 7 -7.58 11.98 -10.46
CA PRO A 7 -8.20 11.04 -11.38
C PRO A 7 -7.45 10.87 -12.72
N LYS A 8 -6.63 11.82 -13.11
CA LYS A 8 -5.82 11.76 -14.33
C LYS A 8 -4.86 10.57 -14.34
N GLU A 9 -4.42 10.12 -13.17
CA GLU A 9 -3.54 8.96 -13.06
C GLU A 9 -4.24 7.64 -13.40
N ILE A 10 -5.57 7.58 -13.44
CA ILE A 10 -6.32 6.35 -13.76
C ILE A 10 -5.91 5.79 -15.13
N SER A 11 -5.68 6.65 -16.12
CA SER A 11 -5.24 6.23 -17.46
C SER A 11 -3.88 5.50 -17.40
N ASN A 12 -2.96 5.98 -16.58
CA ASN A 12 -1.66 5.36 -16.36
C ASN A 12 -1.80 4.00 -15.66
N PHE A 13 -2.70 3.90 -14.67
CA PHE A 13 -3.01 2.62 -14.02
C PHE A 13 -3.53 1.60 -15.00
N ILE A 14 -4.51 1.95 -15.85
CA ILE A 14 -5.11 1.06 -16.85
C ILE A 14 -4.04 0.56 -17.83
N LYS A 15 -3.21 1.45 -18.34
CA LYS A 15 -2.11 1.11 -19.26
C LYS A 15 -1.15 0.08 -18.64
N LEU A 16 -0.73 0.30 -17.39
CA LEU A 16 0.22 -0.57 -16.70
C LEU A 16 -0.40 -1.91 -16.28
N LEU A 17 -1.69 -1.95 -16.00
CA LEU A 17 -2.41 -3.20 -15.73
C LEU A 17 -2.49 -4.10 -16.97
N GLY A 18 -2.21 -3.60 -18.17
CA GLY A 18 -2.01 -4.41 -19.36
C GLY A 18 -0.83 -5.39 -19.23
N SER A 19 0.24 -5.00 -18.55
CA SER A 19 1.47 -5.81 -18.34
C SER A 19 1.65 -6.35 -16.92
N HIS A 20 1.06 -5.71 -15.90
CA HIS A 20 1.21 -6.07 -14.49
C HIS A 20 -0.11 -6.56 -13.89
N GLU A 21 -0.04 -7.41 -12.87
CA GLU A 21 -1.18 -7.85 -12.09
C GLU A 21 -1.67 -6.78 -11.11
N PHE A 22 -0.74 -5.94 -10.62
CA PHE A 22 -1.03 -4.97 -9.58
C PHE A 22 -0.26 -3.66 -9.79
N VAL A 23 -0.93 -2.53 -9.63
CA VAL A 23 -0.34 -1.19 -9.71
C VAL A 23 -0.61 -0.43 -8.43
N ILE A 24 0.41 0.23 -7.88
CA ILE A 24 0.31 1.03 -6.66
C ILE A 24 0.71 2.46 -6.96
N GLY A 25 -0.13 3.43 -6.59
CA GLY A 25 0.26 4.83 -6.55
C GLY A 25 1.15 5.09 -5.34
N SER A 26 2.40 5.44 -5.57
CA SER A 26 3.39 5.62 -4.50
C SER A 26 3.78 7.09 -4.33
N ARG A 27 3.80 7.54 -3.09
CA ARG A 27 4.22 8.88 -2.68
C ARG A 27 5.73 8.94 -2.39
N TYR A 28 6.40 7.79 -2.33
CA TYR A 28 7.74 7.62 -1.76
C TYR A 28 8.78 7.10 -2.76
N ILE A 29 8.42 6.99 -4.03
CA ILE A 29 9.37 6.75 -5.13
C ILE A 29 9.72 8.08 -5.81
N GLU A 30 10.73 8.06 -6.66
CA GLU A 30 11.14 9.22 -7.46
C GLU A 30 9.94 9.77 -8.25
N GLY A 31 9.76 11.11 -8.22
CA GLY A 31 8.59 11.78 -8.81
C GLY A 31 7.34 11.80 -7.93
N GLY A 32 7.23 10.95 -6.92
CA GLY A 32 6.13 10.96 -5.96
C GLY A 32 6.19 12.14 -5.00
N LYS A 33 5.03 12.69 -4.63
CA LYS A 33 4.93 13.82 -3.69
C LYS A 33 3.80 13.62 -2.70
N CYS A 34 4.01 14.11 -1.49
CA CYS A 34 3.01 14.06 -0.42
C CYS A 34 2.90 15.44 0.24
N LEU A 35 1.79 16.13 -0.07
CA LEU A 35 1.52 17.48 0.40
C LEU A 35 0.67 17.44 1.68
N MET A 36 1.19 16.83 2.73
CA MET A 36 0.59 16.77 4.06
C MET A 36 1.36 17.64 5.06
N ASN A 37 0.74 17.85 6.22
CA ASN A 37 1.45 18.43 7.36
C ASN A 37 2.76 17.67 7.63
N PRO A 38 3.91 18.36 7.88
CA PRO A 38 5.23 17.73 8.02
C PRO A 38 5.30 16.61 9.07
N ARG A 39 4.61 16.76 10.20
CA ARG A 39 4.57 15.71 11.26
C ARG A 39 3.90 14.43 10.76
N ARG A 40 2.77 14.57 10.06
CA ARG A 40 2.04 13.43 9.47
C ARG A 40 2.83 12.78 8.34
N LEU A 41 3.51 13.60 7.52
CA LEU A 41 4.38 13.13 6.46
C LEU A 41 5.53 12.27 7.04
N ALA A 42 6.20 12.76 8.09
CA ALA A 42 7.27 12.02 8.76
C ALA A 42 6.77 10.67 9.28
N ILE A 43 5.67 10.65 10.04
CA ILE A 43 5.08 9.40 10.57
C ILE A 43 4.75 8.44 9.42
N SER A 44 4.14 8.91 8.35
CA SER A 44 3.78 8.08 7.20
C SER A 44 5.00 7.53 6.46
N LYS A 45 6.02 8.35 6.24
CA LYS A 45 7.27 7.96 5.58
C LYS A 45 8.05 6.93 6.40
N TYR A 46 8.26 7.20 7.69
CA TYR A 46 8.94 6.26 8.59
C TYR A 46 8.13 4.98 8.79
N GLY A 47 6.80 5.07 8.86
CA GLY A 47 5.93 3.90 8.94
C GLY A 47 6.07 2.99 7.71
N ASN A 48 6.06 3.53 6.51
CA ASN A 48 6.27 2.76 5.29
C ASN A 48 7.68 2.16 5.21
N TRP A 49 8.71 2.94 5.57
CA TRP A 49 10.08 2.45 5.65
C TRP A 49 10.22 1.28 6.66
N PHE A 50 9.64 1.41 7.84
CA PHE A 50 9.66 0.37 8.86
C PHE A 50 8.95 -0.91 8.40
N ILE A 51 7.78 -0.81 7.74
CA ILE A 51 7.08 -1.95 7.16
C ILE A 51 7.94 -2.63 6.10
N LYS A 52 8.55 -1.84 5.20
CA LYS A 52 9.48 -2.34 4.18
C LYS A 52 10.61 -3.17 4.80
N LEU A 53 11.24 -2.63 5.85
CA LEU A 53 12.34 -3.29 6.55
C LEU A 53 11.91 -4.60 7.20
N ILE A 54 10.83 -4.59 7.98
CA ILE A 54 10.34 -5.77 8.71
C ILE A 54 9.89 -6.88 7.75
N LEU A 55 9.13 -6.54 6.72
CA LEU A 55 8.63 -7.52 5.76
C LEU A 55 9.69 -7.91 4.72
N ASN A 56 10.78 -7.14 4.61
CA ASN A 56 11.82 -7.33 3.59
C ASN A 56 11.18 -7.49 2.19
N LEU A 57 10.42 -6.47 1.78
CA LEU A 57 9.74 -6.40 0.48
C LEU A 57 10.26 -5.21 -0.31
N ASN A 58 10.38 -5.39 -1.62
CA ASN A 58 10.84 -4.31 -2.50
C ASN A 58 9.68 -3.40 -2.94
N CYS A 59 8.94 -2.85 -1.98
CA CYS A 59 7.86 -1.90 -2.20
C CYS A 59 8.08 -0.70 -1.28
N SER A 60 7.71 0.50 -1.72
CA SER A 60 7.89 1.73 -0.96
C SER A 60 6.59 2.25 -0.35
N GLU A 61 5.43 1.78 -0.85
CA GLU A 61 4.11 2.25 -0.44
C GLU A 61 3.22 1.09 0.04
N PHE A 62 2.92 1.08 1.35
CA PHE A 62 2.10 0.05 1.98
C PHE A 62 0.74 0.53 2.47
N THR A 63 0.54 1.85 2.58
CA THR A 63 -0.61 2.42 3.28
C THR A 63 -1.59 3.17 2.39
N ASN A 64 -1.21 3.46 1.15
CA ASN A 64 -2.06 4.18 0.21
C ASN A 64 -3.15 3.27 -0.35
N SER A 65 -4.34 3.82 -0.53
CA SER A 65 -5.52 3.14 -1.12
C SER A 65 -5.57 3.23 -2.65
N TYR A 66 -4.74 4.07 -3.29
CA TYR A 66 -4.76 4.25 -4.74
C TYR A 66 -4.06 3.08 -5.43
N ARG A 67 -4.84 2.08 -5.83
CA ARG A 67 -4.38 0.78 -6.30
C ARG A 67 -5.22 0.29 -7.45
N GLY A 68 -4.58 -0.40 -8.40
CA GLY A 68 -5.23 -1.09 -9.49
C GLY A 68 -4.94 -2.59 -9.45
N PHE A 69 -5.92 -3.41 -9.82
CA PHE A 69 -5.83 -4.86 -9.89
C PHE A 69 -6.28 -5.34 -11.27
N ASN A 70 -5.49 -6.16 -11.92
CA ASN A 70 -5.92 -6.88 -13.12
C ASN A 70 -6.52 -8.22 -12.70
N LEU A 71 -7.85 -8.28 -12.56
CA LEU A 71 -8.56 -9.47 -12.09
C LEU A 71 -8.41 -10.67 -13.03
N ASN A 72 -8.21 -10.42 -14.33
CA ASN A 72 -7.99 -11.49 -15.29
C ASN A 72 -6.63 -12.18 -15.11
N LYS A 73 -5.62 -11.44 -14.67
CA LYS A 73 -4.27 -11.96 -14.40
C LYS A 73 -4.14 -12.52 -12.98
N LEU A 74 -4.92 -12.00 -12.03
CA LEU A 74 -4.92 -12.42 -10.62
C LEU A 74 -5.85 -13.62 -10.35
N LYS A 75 -6.01 -14.54 -11.30
CA LYS A 75 -6.95 -15.68 -11.19
C LYS A 75 -6.79 -16.53 -9.93
N SER A 76 -5.58 -16.67 -9.42
CA SER A 76 -5.27 -17.42 -8.19
C SER A 76 -5.24 -16.56 -6.93
N PHE A 77 -5.54 -15.27 -7.04
CA PHE A 77 -5.55 -14.33 -5.93
C PHE A 77 -6.98 -13.94 -5.54
N HIS A 78 -7.37 -14.28 -4.35
CA HIS A 78 -8.66 -13.88 -3.79
C HIS A 78 -8.44 -12.89 -2.65
N LEU A 79 -9.18 -11.79 -2.63
CA LEU A 79 -9.10 -10.79 -1.56
C LEU A 79 -9.40 -11.38 -0.17
N ASN A 80 -10.14 -12.47 -0.09
CA ASN A 80 -10.42 -13.22 1.14
C ASN A 80 -9.15 -13.80 1.80
N LEU A 81 -8.03 -13.86 1.09
CA LEU A 81 -6.72 -14.24 1.65
C LEU A 81 -6.17 -13.19 2.60
N ILE A 82 -6.63 -11.93 2.46
CA ILE A 82 -6.21 -10.81 3.29
C ILE A 82 -7.10 -10.80 4.53
N LYS A 83 -6.55 -11.23 5.65
CA LYS A 83 -7.27 -11.28 6.93
C LYS A 83 -7.14 -9.97 7.72
N GLU A 84 -6.22 -9.11 7.33
CA GLU A 84 -5.96 -7.82 7.93
C GLU A 84 -7.13 -6.86 7.64
N LYS A 85 -7.54 -6.07 8.64
CA LYS A 85 -8.66 -5.10 8.55
C LYS A 85 -8.15 -3.68 8.74
N GLY A 86 -8.94 -2.69 8.35
CA GLY A 86 -8.60 -1.26 8.48
C GLY A 86 -7.36 -0.90 7.66
N TYR A 87 -6.47 -0.07 8.21
CA TYR A 87 -5.24 0.33 7.51
C TYR A 87 -4.30 -0.83 7.20
N SER A 88 -4.33 -1.88 8.02
CA SER A 88 -3.52 -3.08 7.81
C SER A 88 -3.89 -3.86 6.56
N PHE A 89 -5.12 -3.71 6.04
CA PHE A 89 -5.55 -4.32 4.79
C PHE A 89 -4.64 -3.95 3.62
N PHE A 90 -4.24 -2.68 3.55
CA PHE A 90 -3.37 -2.22 2.48
C PHE A 90 -1.98 -2.85 2.55
N MET A 91 -1.41 -2.96 3.73
CA MET A 91 -0.14 -3.63 3.98
C MET A 91 -0.25 -5.15 3.67
N GLY A 92 -1.31 -5.79 4.14
CA GLY A 92 -1.58 -7.21 3.88
C GLY A 92 -1.70 -7.51 2.38
N THR A 93 -2.37 -6.63 1.62
CA THR A 93 -2.47 -6.75 0.16
C THR A 93 -1.09 -6.80 -0.49
N VAL A 94 -0.21 -5.84 -0.20
CA VAL A 94 1.15 -5.80 -0.76
C VAL A 94 1.93 -7.06 -0.36
N TYR A 95 1.85 -7.45 0.91
CA TYR A 95 2.50 -8.68 1.37
C TYR A 95 2.05 -9.90 0.57
N HIS A 96 0.76 -10.09 0.36
CA HIS A 96 0.24 -11.24 -0.37
C HIS A 96 0.57 -11.22 -1.86
N ILE A 97 0.57 -10.05 -2.50
CA ILE A 97 1.00 -9.87 -3.90
C ILE A 97 2.48 -10.25 -4.05
N CYS A 98 3.35 -9.63 -3.24
CA CYS A 98 4.80 -9.89 -3.30
C CYS A 98 5.16 -11.34 -2.93
N SER A 99 4.51 -11.91 -1.90
CA SER A 99 4.79 -13.28 -1.45
C SER A 99 4.40 -14.35 -2.47
N ARG A 100 3.50 -14.04 -3.39
CA ARG A 100 3.10 -14.91 -4.49
C ARG A 100 3.80 -14.59 -5.81
N LYS A 101 4.74 -13.64 -5.79
CA LYS A 101 5.54 -13.21 -6.95
C LYS A 101 4.69 -12.68 -8.11
N PHE A 102 3.53 -12.10 -7.83
CA PHE A 102 2.79 -11.38 -8.86
C PHE A 102 3.57 -10.14 -9.30
N ALA A 103 3.53 -9.85 -10.60
CA ALA A 103 4.17 -8.68 -11.14
C ALA A 103 3.40 -7.41 -10.71
N TYR A 104 4.11 -6.50 -10.05
CA TYR A 104 3.55 -5.22 -9.64
C TYR A 104 4.49 -4.07 -9.99
N VAL A 105 3.93 -2.90 -10.07
CA VAL A 105 4.68 -1.67 -10.30
C VAL A 105 4.17 -0.56 -9.41
N GLU A 106 5.09 0.27 -8.92
CA GLU A 106 4.77 1.54 -8.25
C GLU A 106 4.84 2.66 -9.26
N ILE A 107 3.84 3.53 -9.28
CA ILE A 107 3.87 4.77 -10.07
C ILE A 107 3.87 5.98 -9.16
N PRO A 108 4.61 7.05 -9.51
CA PRO A 108 4.63 8.25 -8.70
C PRO A 108 3.27 8.94 -8.72
N ILE A 109 2.79 9.34 -7.56
CA ILE A 109 1.57 10.13 -7.44
C ILE A 109 1.80 11.37 -6.58
N VAL A 110 0.98 12.40 -6.81
CA VAL A 110 0.89 13.56 -5.94
C VAL A 110 -0.30 13.39 -5.01
N PHE A 111 -0.04 13.15 -3.74
CA PHE A 111 -1.07 13.09 -2.71
C PHE A 111 -1.28 14.46 -2.09
N LYS A 112 -2.50 14.98 -2.17
CA LYS A 112 -2.91 16.23 -1.53
C LYS A 112 -3.63 15.94 -0.22
N ASP A 113 -3.40 16.77 0.80
CA ASP A 113 -4.19 16.64 2.04
C ASP A 113 -5.66 16.98 1.76
N ARG A 114 -6.55 16.38 2.52
CA ARG A 114 -7.99 16.58 2.34
C ARG A 114 -8.35 18.03 2.54
N GLN A 115 -9.16 18.57 1.63
CA GLN A 115 -9.65 19.95 1.74
C GLN A 115 -10.75 20.10 2.81
N LYS A 116 -11.44 19.01 3.15
CA LYS A 116 -12.50 18.98 4.19
C LYS A 116 -12.35 17.73 5.06
N GLY A 117 -12.57 17.90 6.35
CA GLY A 117 -12.56 16.83 7.35
C GLY A 117 -11.18 16.55 7.96
N GLU A 118 -11.17 16.28 9.27
CA GLU A 118 -9.95 15.85 9.95
C GLU A 118 -9.79 14.34 9.86
N SER A 119 -8.66 13.90 9.30
CA SER A 119 -8.29 12.49 9.36
C SER A 119 -7.48 12.24 10.63
N LYS A 120 -8.14 11.77 11.66
CA LYS A 120 -7.48 11.26 12.87
C LYS A 120 -7.34 9.76 12.71
N ILE A 121 -6.11 9.26 12.50
CA ILE A 121 -5.87 7.82 12.60
C ILE A 121 -5.98 7.47 14.08
N PRO A 122 -6.96 6.67 14.51
CA PRO A 122 -7.08 6.27 15.90
C PRO A 122 -5.78 5.54 16.33
N LYS A 123 -5.29 5.79 17.54
CA LYS A 123 -4.10 5.12 18.09
C LYS A 123 -4.23 3.59 18.01
N ILE A 124 -5.43 3.07 18.19
CA ILE A 124 -5.74 1.65 18.08
C ILE A 124 -5.41 1.07 16.69
N GLU A 125 -5.57 1.85 15.61
CA GLU A 125 -5.24 1.41 14.25
C GLU A 125 -3.72 1.29 14.06
N ILE A 126 -2.94 2.17 14.67
CA ILE A 126 -1.46 2.08 14.66
C ILE A 126 -1.04 0.80 15.37
N PHE A 127 -1.59 0.54 16.56
CA PHE A 127 -1.28 -0.67 17.33
C PHE A 127 -1.69 -1.95 16.60
N ARG A 128 -2.90 -1.96 16.02
CA ARG A 128 -3.39 -3.07 15.18
C ARG A 128 -2.47 -3.32 13.98
N THR A 129 -1.99 -2.26 13.34
CA THR A 129 -1.07 -2.36 12.21
C THR A 129 0.26 -2.98 12.62
N LEU A 130 0.81 -2.63 13.77
CA LEU A 130 2.03 -3.23 14.29
C LEU A 130 1.85 -4.72 14.60
N ILE A 131 0.77 -5.11 15.26
CA ILE A 131 0.48 -6.53 15.53
C ILE A 131 0.39 -7.32 14.21
N ASN A 132 -0.34 -6.79 13.25
CA ASN A 132 -0.52 -7.45 11.95
C ASN A 132 0.82 -7.52 11.18
N LEU A 133 1.67 -6.50 11.27
CA LEU A 133 3.00 -6.48 10.67
C LEU A 133 3.85 -7.66 11.20
N PHE A 134 3.91 -7.84 12.51
CA PHE A 134 4.66 -8.95 13.09
C PHE A 134 4.05 -10.32 12.77
N ARG A 135 2.73 -10.43 12.73
CA ARG A 135 2.04 -11.66 12.27
C ARG A 135 2.42 -12.02 10.82
N LEU A 136 2.45 -11.04 9.92
CA LEU A 136 2.87 -11.26 8.54
C LEU A 136 4.34 -11.64 8.43
N LYS A 137 5.20 -11.03 9.25
CA LYS A 137 6.62 -11.41 9.34
C LYS A 137 6.79 -12.85 9.76
N LEU A 138 6.10 -13.30 10.80
CA LEU A 138 6.12 -14.69 11.27
C LEU A 138 5.65 -15.65 10.17
N LYS A 139 4.54 -15.35 9.50
CA LYS A 139 4.06 -16.15 8.37
C LYS A 139 5.09 -16.26 7.25
N LYS A 140 5.81 -15.18 6.95
CA LYS A 140 6.88 -15.19 5.94
C LYS A 140 8.02 -16.11 6.36
N THR A 141 8.44 -16.03 7.60
CA THR A 141 9.55 -16.86 8.15
C THR A 141 9.21 -18.35 8.18
N LEU A 142 7.96 -18.69 8.56
CA LEU A 142 7.51 -20.08 8.61
C LEU A 142 7.28 -20.71 7.22
N ARG A 143 7.06 -19.92 6.18
CA ARG A 143 6.95 -20.41 4.79
C ARG A 143 8.29 -20.78 4.14
N ILE A 144 9.39 -20.40 4.75
CA ILE A 144 10.75 -20.73 4.27
C ILE A 144 11.20 -22.12 4.79
N LYS A 145 10.42 -22.73 5.67
CA LYS A 145 10.61 -24.12 6.10
C LYS A 145 9.63 -25.04 5.37
#